data_2116bf00e7f23e588022a2545e7a7d04
#
_entry.id   2116bf00e7f23e588022a2545e7a7d04
#
_cell.length_a   1.000
_cell.length_b   1.000
_cell.length_c   1.000
_cell.angle_alpha   90.00
_cell.angle_beta   90.00
_cell.angle_gamma   90.00
#
_symmetry.space_group_name_H-M   'P 1'
#
loop_
_entity.id
_entity.type
_entity.pdbx_description
1 polymer ?
#
loop_
_entity_poly.entity_id
_entity_poly.type
_entity_poly.pdbx_seq_one_letter_code
_entity_poly.pdbx_strand_id
1 'polypeptide(L)'
;DSNIMKKLKLGRTGLDISQFILGGGWVGGLFIDPNFDIMEKAIELSIKAGINWIDTAESYSDGKSEKNIGYLISSLPASDKLQISSKARLDPTISETFVSQLDRKLDNTLNRLKVDKLELYQLHNRITFEENNDTLTCSQIFNNNICEIMTKLKEDGRVKNIGLTALGDTESIRKIIQTGYFDTAQIYYNLLNPSASFKEKGRWND
;
A
#
# COMPACT_ATOMS: atom_id res chain seq x y z
N ASP A 1 -33.40 7.49 -1.45
CA ASP A 1 -32.14 7.85 -0.79
C ASP A 1 -31.05 6.94 -1.34
N SER A 2 -30.21 7.46 -2.25
CA SER A 2 -29.05 6.73 -2.71
C SER A 2 -28.08 6.60 -1.51
N ASN A 3 -27.86 5.39 -1.05
CA ASN A 3 -26.83 5.10 -0.07
C ASN A 3 -25.45 5.41 -0.67
N ILE A 4 -25.05 6.69 -0.60
CA ILE A 4 -23.74 7.13 -1.05
C ILE A 4 -22.71 6.56 -0.07
N MET A 5 -21.69 5.91 -0.60
CA MET A 5 -20.57 5.37 0.19
C MET A 5 -20.00 6.43 1.13
N LYS A 6 -19.97 6.13 2.44
CA LYS A 6 -19.38 7.02 3.44
C LYS A 6 -17.89 7.18 3.17
N LYS A 7 -17.42 8.42 3.21
CA LYS A 7 -15.99 8.76 3.17
C LYS A 7 -15.50 9.17 4.54
N LEU A 8 -14.27 8.84 4.85
CA LEU A 8 -13.60 9.13 6.12
C LEU A 8 -12.26 9.77 5.84
N LYS A 9 -11.80 10.64 6.74
CA LYS A 9 -10.42 11.16 6.68
C LYS A 9 -9.43 10.05 7.03
N LEU A 10 -8.45 9.83 6.15
CA LEU A 10 -7.37 8.90 6.39
C LEU A 10 -6.31 9.55 7.29
N GLY A 11 -6.58 9.55 8.60
CA GLY A 11 -5.68 10.14 9.59
C GLY A 11 -5.23 11.55 9.23
N ARG A 12 -3.92 11.80 9.31
CA ARG A 12 -3.28 13.09 9.03
C ARG A 12 -3.00 13.36 7.55
N THR A 13 -3.31 12.41 6.66
CA THR A 13 -3.01 12.54 5.21
C THR A 13 -3.81 13.63 4.50
N GLY A 14 -4.91 14.08 5.11
CA GLY A 14 -5.85 15.00 4.47
C GLY A 14 -6.74 14.35 3.39
N LEU A 15 -6.54 13.07 3.08
CA LEU A 15 -7.30 12.36 2.06
C LEU A 15 -8.66 11.91 2.58
N ASP A 16 -9.69 12.07 1.76
CA ASP A 16 -10.99 11.46 1.96
C ASP A 16 -11.01 10.10 1.25
N ILE A 17 -11.14 9.03 2.03
CA ILE A 17 -11.16 7.67 1.53
C ILE A 17 -12.53 7.03 1.77
N SER A 18 -13.05 6.33 0.77
CA SER A 18 -14.28 5.53 0.92
C SER A 18 -14.10 4.45 1.97
N GLN A 19 -15.16 4.15 2.72
CA GLN A 19 -15.15 3.14 3.78
C GLN A 19 -14.77 1.74 3.27
N PHE A 20 -15.11 1.44 2.01
CA PHE A 20 -14.61 0.27 1.29
C PHE A 20 -13.65 0.71 0.20
N ILE A 21 -12.65 -0.11 -0.07
CA ILE A 21 -11.64 0.08 -1.12
C ILE A 21 -11.57 -1.15 -2.01
N LEU A 22 -11.14 -0.96 -3.26
CA LEU A 22 -10.86 -2.07 -4.17
C LEU A 22 -9.49 -2.65 -3.85
N GLY A 23 -9.43 -3.95 -3.56
CA GLY A 23 -8.20 -4.69 -3.35
C GLY A 23 -7.67 -5.28 -4.65
N GLY A 24 -6.39 -4.99 -4.96
CA GLY A 24 -5.68 -5.52 -6.12
C GLY A 24 -4.95 -6.84 -5.89
N GLY A 25 -5.04 -7.42 -4.68
CA GLY A 25 -4.29 -8.62 -4.29
C GLY A 25 -4.84 -9.92 -4.92
N TRP A 26 -4.12 -11.00 -4.64
CA TRP A 26 -4.46 -12.34 -5.15
C TRP A 26 -5.72 -12.94 -4.52
N VAL A 27 -6.10 -12.52 -3.33
CA VAL A 27 -7.35 -12.93 -2.69
C VAL A 27 -8.51 -12.31 -3.46
N GLY A 28 -9.32 -13.16 -4.10
CA GLY A 28 -10.36 -12.74 -5.03
C GLY A 28 -9.87 -12.48 -6.46
N GLY A 29 -8.60 -12.20 -6.67
CA GLY A 29 -7.94 -12.20 -7.97
C GLY A 29 -8.43 -11.18 -9.00
N LEU A 30 -9.28 -10.23 -8.64
CA LEU A 30 -9.98 -9.36 -9.58
C LEU A 30 -9.05 -8.71 -10.61
N PHE A 31 -7.94 -8.09 -10.18
CA PHE A 31 -7.03 -7.36 -11.07
C PHE A 31 -5.86 -8.20 -11.61
N ILE A 32 -5.85 -9.49 -11.35
CA ILE A 32 -4.88 -10.44 -11.91
C ILE A 32 -5.53 -11.49 -12.83
N ASP A 33 -6.87 -11.51 -12.90
CA ASP A 33 -7.63 -12.30 -13.86
C ASP A 33 -7.36 -11.78 -15.30
N PRO A 34 -7.33 -12.65 -16.31
CA PRO A 34 -7.21 -12.23 -17.71
C PRO A 34 -8.48 -11.59 -18.29
N ASN A 35 -9.61 -11.64 -17.60
CA ASN A 35 -10.88 -11.13 -18.13
C ASN A 35 -11.05 -9.63 -17.83
N PHE A 36 -10.68 -8.81 -18.81
CA PHE A 36 -10.77 -7.35 -18.72
C PHE A 36 -12.21 -6.83 -18.60
N ASP A 37 -13.20 -7.48 -19.21
CA ASP A 37 -14.60 -7.04 -19.13
C ASP A 37 -15.12 -7.12 -17.68
N ILE A 38 -14.70 -8.15 -16.94
CA ILE A 38 -15.06 -8.30 -15.53
C ILE A 38 -14.38 -7.20 -14.70
N MET A 39 -13.10 -6.91 -14.94
CA MET A 39 -12.36 -5.88 -14.24
C MET A 39 -12.96 -4.49 -14.49
N GLU A 40 -13.22 -4.16 -15.75
CA GLU A 40 -13.84 -2.90 -16.15
C GLU A 40 -15.20 -2.72 -15.49
N LYS A 41 -16.04 -3.74 -15.55
CA LYS A 41 -17.35 -3.71 -14.91
C LYS A 41 -17.28 -3.55 -13.40
N ALA A 42 -16.31 -4.18 -12.75
CA ALA A 42 -16.10 -4.04 -11.31
C ALA A 42 -15.67 -2.62 -10.93
N ILE A 43 -14.79 -1.99 -11.72
CA ILE A 43 -14.39 -0.58 -11.50
C ILE A 43 -15.60 0.34 -11.68
N GLU A 44 -16.36 0.22 -12.78
CA GLU A 44 -17.57 1.04 -13.02
C GLU A 44 -18.56 0.96 -11.86
N LEU A 45 -18.90 -0.26 -11.44
CA LEU A 45 -19.85 -0.48 -10.35
C LEU A 45 -19.33 0.07 -9.02
N SER A 46 -18.02 -0.04 -8.77
CA SER A 46 -17.39 0.47 -7.58
C SER A 46 -17.41 1.99 -7.53
N ILE A 47 -17.07 2.67 -8.63
CA ILE A 47 -17.17 4.13 -8.75
C ILE A 47 -18.61 4.58 -8.54
N LYS A 48 -19.56 3.92 -9.20
CA LYS A 48 -20.99 4.22 -9.05
C LYS A 48 -21.48 4.04 -7.62
N ALA A 49 -20.92 3.08 -6.88
CA ALA A 49 -21.18 2.89 -5.45
C ALA A 49 -20.48 3.92 -4.55
N GLY A 50 -19.62 4.79 -5.10
CA GLY A 50 -18.90 5.82 -4.37
C GLY A 50 -17.54 5.39 -3.81
N ILE A 51 -17.02 4.24 -4.23
CA ILE A 51 -15.64 3.82 -3.92
C ILE A 51 -14.68 4.71 -4.70
N ASN A 52 -13.68 5.27 -4.02
CA ASN A 52 -12.72 6.20 -4.59
C ASN A 52 -11.26 5.78 -4.43
N TRP A 53 -11.01 4.52 -4.05
CA TRP A 53 -9.67 4.04 -3.73
C TRP A 53 -9.41 2.64 -4.25
N ILE A 54 -8.20 2.42 -4.80
CA ILE A 54 -7.66 1.11 -5.15
C ILE A 54 -6.34 0.91 -4.38
N ASP A 55 -6.18 -0.25 -3.75
CA ASP A 55 -4.95 -0.67 -3.08
C ASP A 55 -4.31 -1.84 -3.82
N THR A 56 -3.07 -1.68 -4.27
CA THR A 56 -2.30 -2.71 -4.97
C THR A 56 -0.88 -2.83 -4.42
N ALA A 57 -0.03 -3.60 -5.08
CA ALA A 57 1.39 -3.75 -4.77
C ALA A 57 2.16 -4.30 -5.98
N GLU A 58 3.46 -3.97 -6.07
CA GLU A 58 4.35 -4.53 -7.09
C GLU A 58 4.42 -6.07 -7.05
N SER A 59 4.33 -6.65 -5.86
CA SER A 59 4.40 -8.10 -5.64
C SER A 59 3.11 -8.85 -6.03
N TYR A 60 2.03 -8.15 -6.32
CA TYR A 60 0.77 -8.81 -6.71
C TYR A 60 0.84 -9.32 -8.15
N SER A 61 1.08 -10.63 -8.27
CA SER A 61 1.35 -11.30 -9.55
C SER A 61 2.44 -10.61 -10.38
N ASP A 62 3.56 -10.27 -9.73
CA ASP A 62 4.73 -9.68 -10.36
C ASP A 62 4.40 -8.41 -11.18
N GLY A 63 3.68 -7.48 -10.55
CA GLY A 63 3.26 -6.22 -11.15
C GLY A 63 2.07 -6.32 -12.12
N LYS A 64 1.50 -7.50 -12.33
CA LYS A 64 0.34 -7.68 -13.22
C LYS A 64 -0.86 -6.91 -12.73
N SER A 65 -1.11 -6.90 -11.41
CA SER A 65 -2.19 -6.12 -10.80
C SER A 65 -2.04 -4.62 -11.13
N GLU A 66 -0.86 -4.04 -10.89
CA GLU A 66 -0.60 -2.63 -11.21
C GLU A 66 -0.78 -2.33 -12.70
N LYS A 67 -0.30 -3.22 -13.58
CA LYS A 67 -0.41 -3.06 -15.04
C LYS A 67 -1.87 -3.08 -15.50
N ASN A 68 -2.67 -3.99 -14.98
CA ASN A 68 -4.09 -4.10 -15.34
C ASN A 68 -4.87 -2.89 -14.82
N ILE A 69 -4.64 -2.49 -13.56
CA ILE A 69 -5.23 -1.29 -12.99
C ILE A 69 -4.86 -0.06 -13.83
N GLY A 70 -3.57 0.11 -14.16
CA GLY A 70 -3.11 1.24 -14.97
C GLY A 70 -3.77 1.29 -16.36
N TYR A 71 -3.98 0.15 -17.01
CA TYR A 71 -4.71 0.08 -18.26
C TYR A 71 -6.17 0.55 -18.11
N LEU A 72 -6.87 0.03 -17.10
CA LEU A 72 -8.29 0.32 -16.86
C LEU A 72 -8.53 1.78 -16.47
N ILE A 73 -7.75 2.31 -15.53
CA ILE A 73 -7.94 3.69 -15.05
C ILE A 73 -7.53 4.74 -16.07
N SER A 74 -6.64 4.40 -17.02
CA SER A 74 -6.23 5.33 -18.08
C SER A 74 -7.36 5.68 -19.05
N SER A 75 -8.41 4.85 -19.14
CA SER A 75 -9.60 5.08 -19.95
C SER A 75 -10.74 5.77 -19.19
N LEU A 76 -10.62 5.95 -17.87
CA LEU A 76 -11.66 6.58 -17.07
C LEU A 76 -11.73 8.09 -17.31
N PRO A 77 -12.95 8.68 -17.31
CA PRO A 77 -13.12 10.14 -17.29
C PRO A 77 -12.44 10.77 -16.07
N ALA A 78 -11.99 12.01 -16.21
CA ALA A 78 -11.36 12.73 -15.09
C ALA A 78 -12.25 12.87 -13.85
N SER A 79 -13.59 12.86 -14.02
CA SER A 79 -14.57 12.86 -12.93
C SER A 79 -14.55 11.59 -12.08
N ASP A 80 -14.10 10.48 -12.66
CA ASP A 80 -14.16 9.13 -12.09
C ASP A 80 -12.80 8.67 -11.57
N LYS A 81 -11.89 9.63 -11.38
CA LYS A 81 -10.53 9.37 -10.96
C LYS A 81 -10.46 8.71 -9.59
N LEU A 82 -9.86 7.52 -9.55
CA LEU A 82 -9.60 6.78 -8.33
C LEU A 82 -8.25 7.19 -7.71
N GLN A 83 -8.22 7.23 -6.39
CA GLN A 83 -6.99 7.36 -5.62
C GLN A 83 -6.29 5.99 -5.55
N ILE A 84 -4.97 5.99 -5.57
CA ILE A 84 -4.21 4.75 -5.68
C ILE A 84 -3.18 4.66 -4.57
N SER A 85 -3.16 3.51 -3.89
CA SER A 85 -2.03 3.08 -3.08
C SER A 85 -1.32 1.90 -3.70
N SER A 86 0.01 1.91 -3.60
CA SER A 86 0.84 0.75 -3.91
C SER A 86 1.92 0.56 -2.86
N LYS A 87 2.70 -0.52 -3.01
CA LYS A 87 3.64 -0.96 -1.98
C LYS A 87 4.89 -1.53 -2.62
N ALA A 88 6.04 -1.35 -1.95
CA ALA A 88 7.30 -1.97 -2.32
C ALA A 88 7.86 -2.81 -1.19
N ARG A 89 8.42 -3.96 -1.55
CA ARG A 89 9.23 -4.77 -0.66
C ARG A 89 10.71 -4.54 -0.97
N LEU A 90 11.48 -4.18 0.04
CA LEU A 90 12.94 -4.06 -0.06
C LEU A 90 13.59 -5.42 0.19
N ASP A 91 14.64 -5.70 -0.54
CA ASP A 91 15.42 -6.93 -0.41
C ASP A 91 16.75 -6.61 0.29
N PRO A 92 16.94 -7.06 1.54
CA PRO A 92 18.19 -6.83 2.26
C PRO A 92 19.34 -7.73 1.80
N THR A 93 19.10 -8.69 0.91
CA THR A 93 20.09 -9.71 0.52
C THR A 93 20.90 -9.33 -0.73
N ILE A 94 20.42 -8.35 -1.49
CA ILE A 94 21.09 -7.91 -2.73
C ILE A 94 22.02 -6.73 -2.47
N SER A 95 23.01 -6.56 -3.35
CA SER A 95 24.00 -5.46 -3.24
C SER A 95 23.45 -4.08 -3.57
N GLU A 96 22.27 -3.98 -4.19
CA GLU A 96 21.62 -2.71 -4.50
C GLU A 96 21.21 -1.98 -3.22
N THR A 97 21.54 -0.69 -3.11
CA THR A 97 21.16 0.11 -1.94
C THR A 97 19.63 0.25 -1.81
N PHE A 98 19.11 0.44 -0.61
CA PHE A 98 17.67 0.65 -0.41
C PHE A 98 17.16 1.92 -1.11
N VAL A 99 17.99 2.95 -1.25
CA VAL A 99 17.65 4.14 -2.05
C VAL A 99 17.39 3.75 -3.49
N SER A 100 18.34 3.05 -4.13
CA SER A 100 18.19 2.62 -5.52
C SER A 100 17.04 1.66 -5.72
N GLN A 101 16.83 0.74 -4.77
CA GLN A 101 15.68 -0.17 -4.81
C GLN A 101 14.35 0.58 -4.79
N LEU A 102 14.18 1.56 -3.86
CA LEU A 102 12.94 2.33 -3.74
C LEU A 102 12.69 3.20 -4.98
N ASP A 103 13.71 3.89 -5.47
CA ASP A 103 13.59 4.72 -6.68
C ASP A 103 13.15 3.87 -7.88
N ARG A 104 13.89 2.81 -8.18
CA ARG A 104 13.59 1.90 -9.29
C ARG A 104 12.21 1.25 -9.16
N LYS A 105 11.84 0.81 -7.96
CA LYS A 105 10.54 0.17 -7.70
C LYS A 105 9.39 1.15 -7.86
N LEU A 106 9.54 2.38 -7.35
CA LEU A 106 8.53 3.42 -7.51
C LEU A 106 8.37 3.82 -8.97
N ASP A 107 9.46 4.04 -9.72
CA ASP A 107 9.40 4.37 -11.14
C ASP A 107 8.68 3.26 -11.93
N ASN A 108 9.00 2.00 -11.66
CA ASN A 108 8.32 0.86 -12.28
C ASN A 108 6.83 0.80 -11.92
N THR A 109 6.47 1.09 -10.67
CA THR A 109 5.08 1.16 -10.21
C THR A 109 4.32 2.27 -10.93
N LEU A 110 4.86 3.49 -10.99
CA LEU A 110 4.25 4.62 -11.68
C LEU A 110 4.03 4.33 -13.18
N ASN A 111 5.05 3.72 -13.82
CA ASN A 111 4.96 3.29 -15.22
C ASN A 111 3.88 2.23 -15.44
N ARG A 112 3.78 1.20 -14.57
CA ARG A 112 2.74 0.16 -14.70
C ARG A 112 1.35 0.72 -14.49
N LEU A 113 1.19 1.59 -13.48
CA LEU A 113 -0.09 2.26 -13.17
C LEU A 113 -0.43 3.41 -14.13
N LYS A 114 0.53 3.85 -14.97
CA LYS A 114 0.36 4.98 -15.91
C LYS A 114 -0.08 6.28 -15.19
N VAL A 115 0.55 6.55 -14.07
CA VAL A 115 0.30 7.76 -13.28
C VAL A 115 1.61 8.47 -12.95
N ASP A 116 1.55 9.79 -12.77
CA ASP A 116 2.74 10.59 -12.43
C ASP A 116 3.07 10.52 -10.93
N LYS A 117 2.08 10.20 -10.09
CA LYS A 117 2.22 10.13 -8.64
C LYS A 117 1.19 9.23 -7.99
N LEU A 118 1.51 8.74 -6.78
CA LEU A 118 0.61 7.96 -5.93
C LEU A 118 0.04 8.82 -4.79
N GLU A 119 -1.16 8.51 -4.35
CA GLU A 119 -1.74 9.04 -3.11
C GLU A 119 -1.06 8.48 -1.87
N LEU A 120 -0.65 7.20 -1.92
CA LEU A 120 0.02 6.53 -0.82
C LEU A 120 0.99 5.47 -1.35
N TYR A 121 2.22 5.46 -0.84
CA TYR A 121 3.20 4.41 -1.11
C TYR A 121 3.69 3.80 0.19
N GLN A 122 3.68 2.46 0.28
CA GLN A 122 3.88 1.77 1.54
C GLN A 122 5.08 0.82 1.50
N LEU A 123 5.84 0.78 2.59
CA LEU A 123 6.82 -0.28 2.84
C LEU A 123 6.06 -1.59 3.09
N HIS A 124 6.33 -2.62 2.28
CA HIS A 124 5.58 -3.88 2.27
C HIS A 124 6.29 -5.04 2.96
N ASN A 125 7.47 -4.81 3.51
CA ASN A 125 8.19 -5.83 4.25
C ASN A 125 7.46 -6.17 5.55
N ARG A 126 7.49 -7.46 5.90
CA ARG A 126 7.25 -7.85 7.30
C ARG A 126 8.38 -7.28 8.16
N ILE A 127 8.04 -6.84 9.35
CA ILE A 127 8.99 -6.25 10.29
C ILE A 127 9.17 -7.24 11.44
N THR A 128 10.36 -7.80 11.56
CA THR A 128 10.66 -8.87 12.49
C THR A 128 11.71 -8.45 13.52
N PHE A 129 11.77 -9.17 14.61
CA PHE A 129 12.79 -8.96 15.62
C PHE A 129 14.15 -9.47 15.15
N GLU A 130 14.18 -10.64 14.50
CA GLU A 130 15.38 -11.26 13.95
C GLU A 130 15.49 -11.07 12.45
N GLU A 131 16.71 -11.02 11.93
CA GLU A 131 16.98 -10.91 10.50
C GLU A 131 16.54 -12.15 9.75
N ASN A 132 15.92 -11.94 8.60
CA ASN A 132 15.53 -12.99 7.67
C ASN A 132 15.59 -12.41 6.25
N ASN A 133 15.73 -13.26 5.23
CA ASN A 133 15.90 -12.87 3.84
C ASN A 133 14.70 -12.07 3.28
N ASP A 134 13.50 -12.34 3.77
CA ASP A 134 12.25 -11.71 3.26
C ASP A 134 11.69 -10.61 4.16
N THR A 135 12.40 -10.26 5.24
CA THR A 135 11.91 -9.34 6.26
C THR A 135 12.89 -8.19 6.49
N LEU A 136 12.45 -7.18 7.23
CA LEU A 136 13.32 -6.13 7.74
C LEU A 136 13.22 -6.08 9.27
N THR A 137 14.33 -5.86 9.94
CA THR A 137 14.32 -5.54 11.36
C THR A 137 14.23 -4.03 11.59
N CYS A 138 13.83 -3.62 12.79
CA CYS A 138 13.93 -2.22 13.21
C CYS A 138 15.33 -1.65 13.00
N SER A 139 16.36 -2.44 13.34
CA SER A 139 17.76 -2.01 13.20
C SER A 139 18.12 -1.75 11.73
N GLN A 140 17.70 -2.63 10.81
CA GLN A 140 17.92 -2.41 9.38
C GLN A 140 17.19 -1.17 8.88
N ILE A 141 15.94 -0.92 9.32
CA ILE A 141 15.17 0.26 8.93
C ILE A 141 15.86 1.55 9.40
N PHE A 142 16.32 1.61 10.65
CA PHE A 142 16.96 2.80 11.20
C PHE A 142 18.39 2.98 10.70
N ASN A 143 19.22 1.93 10.69
CA ASN A 143 20.62 2.03 10.28
C ASN A 143 20.79 2.36 8.79
N ASN A 144 19.79 2.05 7.96
CA ASN A 144 19.81 2.38 6.54
C ASN A 144 18.94 3.60 6.19
N ASN A 145 18.46 4.34 7.19
CA ASN A 145 17.65 5.55 7.01
C ASN A 145 16.42 5.36 6.09
N ILE A 146 15.75 4.19 6.16
CA ILE A 146 14.64 3.87 5.25
C ILE A 146 13.48 4.85 5.43
N CYS A 147 13.23 5.31 6.66
CA CYS A 147 12.20 6.32 6.93
C CYS A 147 12.47 7.63 6.20
N GLU A 148 13.72 8.11 6.27
CA GLU A 148 14.16 9.34 5.60
C GLU A 148 14.15 9.19 4.08
N ILE A 149 14.55 8.02 3.55
CA ILE A 149 14.51 7.72 2.13
C ILE A 149 13.07 7.77 1.62
N MET A 150 12.13 7.15 2.32
CA MET A 150 10.71 7.21 1.95
C MET A 150 10.14 8.63 2.06
N THR A 151 10.60 9.42 3.04
CA THR A 151 10.20 10.83 3.16
C THR A 151 10.63 11.64 1.94
N LYS A 152 11.84 11.41 1.40
CA LYS A 152 12.29 12.06 0.17
C LYS A 152 11.38 11.82 -1.03
N LEU A 153 10.76 10.64 -1.14
CA LEU A 153 9.79 10.37 -2.21
C LEU A 153 8.58 11.31 -2.16
N LYS A 154 8.19 11.77 -0.95
CA LYS A 154 7.16 12.82 -0.79
C LYS A 154 7.69 14.18 -1.22
N GLU A 155 8.90 14.54 -0.80
CA GLU A 155 9.55 15.82 -1.13
C GLU A 155 9.74 15.96 -2.65
N ASP A 156 10.07 14.87 -3.34
CA ASP A 156 10.18 14.81 -4.80
C ASP A 156 8.82 14.88 -5.53
N GLY A 157 7.73 14.82 -4.79
CA GLY A 157 6.37 14.93 -5.33
C GLY A 157 5.84 13.68 -6.04
N ARG A 158 6.60 12.58 -6.04
CA ARG A 158 6.19 11.30 -6.67
C ARG A 158 5.14 10.54 -5.85
N VAL A 159 5.07 10.78 -4.55
CA VAL A 159 4.03 10.26 -3.66
C VAL A 159 3.51 11.35 -2.74
N LYS A 160 2.22 11.33 -2.41
CA LYS A 160 1.63 12.32 -1.49
C LYS A 160 1.84 11.93 -0.03
N ASN A 161 1.75 10.66 0.26
CA ASN A 161 1.86 10.11 1.62
C ASN A 161 2.68 8.82 1.60
N ILE A 162 3.30 8.50 2.72
CA ILE A 162 4.03 7.24 2.92
C ILE A 162 3.41 6.44 4.05
N GLY A 163 3.48 5.12 3.93
CA GLY A 163 2.94 4.21 4.91
C GLY A 163 3.76 2.94 5.05
N LEU A 164 3.29 2.06 5.92
CA LEU A 164 3.83 0.71 6.06
C LEU A 164 2.69 -0.31 6.20
N THR A 165 2.95 -1.55 5.80
CA THR A 165 2.13 -2.68 6.20
C THR A 165 2.61 -3.13 7.57
N ALA A 166 1.74 -3.03 8.58
CA ALA A 166 2.10 -3.35 9.95
C ALA A 166 1.98 -4.86 10.20
N LEU A 167 2.81 -5.64 9.50
CA LEU A 167 2.90 -7.09 9.60
C LEU A 167 4.21 -7.48 10.28
N GLY A 168 4.16 -8.43 11.22
CA GLY A 168 5.33 -8.98 11.91
C GLY A 168 5.33 -8.69 13.41
N ASP A 169 6.50 -8.44 13.99
CA ASP A 169 6.66 -8.24 15.44
C ASP A 169 6.04 -6.92 15.91
N THR A 170 5.10 -7.02 16.83
CA THR A 170 4.31 -5.88 17.33
C THR A 170 5.18 -4.78 17.95
N GLU A 171 6.20 -5.13 18.73
CA GLU A 171 7.04 -4.13 19.40
C GLU A 171 7.96 -3.41 18.39
N SER A 172 8.46 -4.14 17.41
CA SER A 172 9.25 -3.58 16.31
C SER A 172 8.42 -2.61 15.46
N ILE A 173 7.21 -3.01 15.10
CA ILE A 173 6.25 -2.17 14.35
C ILE A 173 5.91 -0.91 15.15
N ARG A 174 5.61 -1.07 16.45
CA ARG A 174 5.29 0.06 17.33
C ARG A 174 6.41 1.08 17.40
N LYS A 175 7.67 0.64 17.53
CA LYS A 175 8.83 1.54 17.54
C LYS A 175 8.92 2.37 16.26
N ILE A 176 8.66 1.75 15.10
CA ILE A 176 8.69 2.45 13.82
C ILE A 176 7.53 3.44 13.70
N ILE A 177 6.32 3.06 14.09
CA ILE A 177 5.15 3.96 14.08
C ILE A 177 5.39 5.18 14.99
N GLN A 178 6.01 4.98 16.16
CA GLN A 178 6.29 6.04 17.11
C GLN A 178 7.31 7.07 16.61
N THR A 179 8.09 6.77 15.58
CA THR A 179 8.99 7.77 14.95
C THR A 179 8.22 8.93 14.31
N GLY A 180 6.96 8.69 13.94
CA GLY A 180 6.11 9.68 13.28
C GLY A 180 6.42 9.93 11.80
N TYR A 181 7.35 9.22 11.18
CA TYR A 181 7.65 9.35 9.74
C TYR A 181 6.48 8.93 8.86
N PHE A 182 5.89 7.78 9.15
CA PHE A 182 4.82 7.22 8.32
C PHE A 182 3.46 7.86 8.60
N ASP A 183 2.73 8.19 7.55
CA ASP A 183 1.40 8.80 7.60
C ASP A 183 0.31 7.76 7.89
N THR A 184 0.54 6.50 7.49
CA THR A 184 -0.41 5.39 7.64
C THR A 184 0.27 4.09 8.03
N ALA A 185 -0.51 3.22 8.69
CA ALA A 185 -0.15 1.83 8.92
C ALA A 185 -1.33 0.94 8.52
N GLN A 186 -1.12 0.04 7.56
CA GLN A 186 -2.13 -0.92 7.12
C GLN A 186 -2.04 -2.17 7.98
N ILE A 187 -3.13 -2.52 8.68
CA ILE A 187 -3.15 -3.61 9.65
C ILE A 187 -4.20 -4.66 9.28
N TYR A 188 -3.98 -5.90 9.69
CA TYR A 188 -5.04 -6.89 9.75
C TYR A 188 -5.92 -6.60 10.98
N TYR A 189 -7.21 -6.39 10.73
CA TYR A 189 -8.20 -6.24 11.78
C TYR A 189 -9.53 -6.84 11.31
N ASN A 190 -9.96 -7.89 11.94
CA ASN A 190 -11.21 -8.57 11.64
C ASN A 190 -11.73 -9.34 12.85
N LEU A 191 -12.88 -9.97 12.71
CA LEU A 191 -13.53 -10.70 13.81
C LEU A 191 -12.65 -11.84 14.38
N LEU A 192 -11.82 -12.46 13.55
CA LEU A 192 -10.94 -13.58 13.96
C LEU A 192 -9.58 -13.08 14.46
N ASN A 193 -9.17 -11.88 14.06
CA ASN A 193 -7.92 -11.26 14.50
C ASN A 193 -8.15 -9.80 14.92
N PRO A 194 -8.60 -9.55 16.16
CA PRO A 194 -8.79 -8.21 16.72
C PRO A 194 -7.52 -7.64 17.39
N SER A 195 -6.36 -8.27 17.25
CA SER A 195 -5.13 -7.97 18.01
C SER A 195 -4.67 -6.51 17.92
N ALA A 196 -5.00 -5.81 16.82
CA ALA A 196 -4.67 -4.40 16.67
C ALA A 196 -5.41 -3.47 17.66
N SER A 197 -6.52 -3.92 18.26
CA SER A 197 -7.29 -3.16 19.26
C SER A 197 -7.03 -3.55 20.70
N PHE A 198 -6.35 -4.66 20.94
CA PHE A 198 -6.12 -5.18 22.28
C PHE A 198 -4.64 -5.33 22.58
N LYS A 199 -4.28 -5.05 23.84
CA LYS A 199 -2.91 -5.33 24.32
C LYS A 199 -2.84 -6.81 24.68
N GLU A 200 -2.47 -7.65 23.70
CA GLU A 200 -2.25 -9.07 23.93
C GLU A 200 -0.77 -9.41 24.19
N LYS A 201 -0.56 -10.41 25.03
CA LYS A 201 0.75 -11.05 25.19
C LYS A 201 0.83 -12.21 24.20
N GLY A 202 1.51 -12.01 23.09
CA GLY A 202 1.69 -13.06 22.10
C GLY A 202 1.93 -12.52 20.67
N ARG A 203 2.34 -13.42 19.78
CA ARG A 203 2.65 -13.14 18.38
C ARG A 203 1.41 -13.38 17.51
N TRP A 204 0.50 -12.44 17.44
CA TRP A 204 -0.72 -12.60 16.62
C TRP A 204 -0.65 -11.95 15.24
N ASN A 205 0.44 -11.26 14.93
CA ASN A 205 0.65 -10.60 13.63
C ASN A 205 1.66 -11.34 12.74
N ASP A 206 1.96 -12.58 13.06
CA ASP A 206 2.83 -13.45 12.26
C ASP A 206 2.12 -14.03 11.04
#